data_c9807d0268f22ab0168df66e5ab629d5
#
_entry.id   c9807d0268f22ab0168df66e5ab629d5
#
_cell.length_a   1.000
_cell.length_b   1.000
_cell.length_c   1.000
_cell.angle_alpha   90.00
_cell.angle_beta   90.00
_cell.angle_gamma   90.00
#
_symmetry.space_group_name_H-M   'P 1'
#
loop_
_entity.id
_entity.type
_entity.pdbx_description
1 polymer ?
#
loop_
_entity_poly.entity_id
_entity_poly.type
_entity_poly.pdbx_seq_one_letter_code
_entity_poly.pdbx_strand_id
1 'polypeptide(L)'
;MTNRKIEYWVIPPEADGEFVACMEEVLETYEKPYDPAVPVICMDEQPVQLLEETRPPIPATAEHAKRVDCEYERAGTATIFMFAEPLAGWREVAVRERKTKVDWATEMARLLEGRYAGCAKVILVCDNLNTHTKGAFYEAFEPGRARSLVRQIEFRHTPKHGSWLNVAENELSSLTRQCVSGRRFADIGRLREETAAWCVDVNATQRGVDWQMKIDDARTKLKSVYPTIKL
;
A
#
# COMPACT_ATOMS: atom_id res chain seq x y z
N MET A 1 -13.67 -32.64 -17.97
CA MET A 1 -13.02 -31.30 -17.74
C MET A 1 -12.18 -31.41 -16.50
N THR A 2 -10.88 -31.34 -16.62
CA THR A 2 -9.96 -31.30 -15.46
C THR A 2 -9.97 -29.88 -14.89
N ASN A 3 -10.60 -29.69 -13.73
CA ASN A 3 -10.42 -28.49 -12.94
C ASN A 3 -8.96 -28.48 -12.45
N ARG A 4 -8.07 -27.92 -13.25
CA ARG A 4 -6.71 -27.63 -12.79
C ARG A 4 -6.82 -26.49 -11.77
N LYS A 5 -6.74 -26.84 -10.52
CA LYS A 5 -6.61 -25.87 -9.43
C LYS A 5 -5.20 -25.24 -9.56
N ILE A 6 -5.15 -23.93 -9.81
CA ILE A 6 -3.90 -23.18 -9.81
C ILE A 6 -3.75 -22.59 -8.41
N GLU A 7 -2.64 -22.89 -7.76
CA GLU A 7 -2.26 -22.30 -6.48
C GLU A 7 -1.02 -21.44 -6.70
N TYR A 8 -1.05 -20.21 -6.20
CA TYR A 8 0.07 -19.30 -6.23
C TYR A 8 0.80 -19.38 -4.90
N TRP A 9 2.12 -19.55 -4.94
CA TRP A 9 2.92 -19.47 -3.73
C TRP A 9 3.29 -18.01 -3.44
N VAL A 10 3.28 -17.65 -2.16
CA VAL A 10 3.62 -16.31 -1.63
C VAL A 10 4.95 -16.31 -0.87
N ILE A 11 5.57 -17.49 -0.73
CA ILE A 11 6.87 -17.69 -0.12
C ILE A 11 7.70 -18.48 -1.13
N PRO A 12 8.97 -18.10 -1.41
CA PRO A 12 9.80 -18.83 -2.35
C PRO A 12 9.86 -20.32 -2.01
N PRO A 13 9.71 -21.21 -3.01
CA PRO A 13 9.79 -22.67 -2.77
C PRO A 13 11.21 -23.14 -2.47
N GLU A 14 12.22 -22.37 -2.82
CA GLU A 14 13.63 -22.64 -2.62
C GLU A 14 14.29 -21.59 -1.74
N ALA A 15 15.45 -21.93 -1.20
CA ALA A 15 16.23 -21.00 -0.38
C ALA A 15 16.71 -19.79 -1.21
N ASP A 16 16.48 -18.59 -0.69
CA ASP A 16 16.81 -17.32 -1.34
C ASP A 16 17.37 -16.33 -0.30
N GLY A 17 18.67 -16.06 -0.39
CA GLY A 17 19.37 -15.16 0.54
C GLY A 17 18.91 -13.71 0.44
N GLU A 18 18.58 -13.21 -0.76
CA GLU A 18 18.05 -11.87 -0.96
C GLU A 18 16.64 -11.73 -0.36
N PHE A 19 15.80 -12.76 -0.55
CA PHE A 19 14.48 -12.79 0.07
C PHE A 19 14.62 -12.69 1.60
N VAL A 20 15.50 -13.49 2.20
CA VAL A 20 15.72 -13.52 3.65
C VAL A 20 16.24 -12.17 4.15
N ALA A 21 17.23 -11.59 3.48
CA ALA A 21 17.79 -10.30 3.87
C ALA A 21 16.74 -9.19 3.89
N CYS A 22 15.98 -9.02 2.79
CA CYS A 22 14.91 -8.03 2.73
C CYS A 22 13.79 -8.32 3.73
N MET A 23 13.40 -9.58 3.92
CA MET A 23 12.39 -9.98 4.89
C MET A 23 12.81 -9.62 6.32
N GLU A 24 14.02 -9.97 6.73
CA GLU A 24 14.52 -9.68 8.07
C GLU A 24 14.66 -8.16 8.31
N GLU A 25 15.06 -7.36 7.31
CA GLU A 25 15.09 -5.89 7.42
C GLU A 25 13.70 -5.29 7.69
N VAL A 26 12.67 -5.82 7.04
CA VAL A 26 11.29 -5.37 7.26
C VAL A 26 10.80 -5.79 8.65
N LEU A 27 11.03 -7.04 9.03
CA LEU A 27 10.65 -7.57 10.36
C LEU A 27 11.36 -6.79 11.47
N GLU A 28 12.68 -6.56 11.36
CA GLU A 28 13.43 -5.73 12.30
C GLU A 28 12.82 -4.32 12.44
N THR A 29 12.36 -3.76 11.33
CA THR A 29 11.70 -2.45 11.33
C THR A 29 10.40 -2.48 12.15
N TYR A 30 9.61 -3.53 12.05
CA TYR A 30 8.36 -3.68 12.80
C TYR A 30 8.55 -4.07 14.27
N GLU A 31 9.70 -4.66 14.63
CA GLU A 31 10.05 -4.97 16.02
C GLU A 31 10.46 -3.73 16.83
N LYS A 32 10.79 -2.61 16.14
CA LYS A 32 11.18 -1.37 16.81
C LYS A 32 9.99 -0.75 17.53
N PRO A 33 10.18 -0.21 18.74
CA PRO A 33 9.13 0.56 19.40
C PRO A 33 8.76 1.79 18.58
N TYR A 34 7.55 2.28 18.77
CA TYR A 34 7.10 3.50 18.10
C TYR A 34 7.95 4.70 18.48
N ASP A 35 8.50 5.37 17.49
CA ASP A 35 9.22 6.63 17.61
C ASP A 35 8.59 7.68 16.68
N PRO A 36 7.92 8.70 17.20
CA PRO A 36 7.30 9.74 16.39
C PRO A 36 8.32 10.63 15.65
N ALA A 37 9.61 10.62 16.04
CA ALA A 37 10.68 11.32 15.31
C ALA A 37 11.21 10.53 14.11
N VAL A 38 10.99 9.22 14.10
CA VAL A 38 11.39 8.28 13.04
C VAL A 38 10.24 7.32 12.72
N PRO A 39 9.10 7.85 12.22
CA PRO A 39 7.92 7.02 11.95
C PRO A 39 8.18 6.01 10.83
N VAL A 40 7.49 4.87 10.93
CA VAL A 40 7.45 3.83 9.88
C VAL A 40 6.17 4.01 9.07
N ILE A 41 6.31 4.24 7.78
CA ILE A 41 5.22 4.33 6.81
C ILE A 41 5.27 3.12 5.89
N CYS A 42 4.17 2.43 5.76
CA CYS A 42 3.97 1.41 4.73
C CYS A 42 3.21 2.02 3.56
N MET A 43 3.61 1.73 2.35
CA MET A 43 2.99 2.29 1.15
C MET A 43 2.79 1.22 0.09
N ASP A 44 1.65 1.29 -0.61
CA ASP A 44 1.33 0.43 -1.74
C ASP A 44 0.30 1.09 -2.67
N GLU A 45 0.10 0.53 -3.88
CA GLU A 45 -0.82 1.07 -4.87
C GLU A 45 -1.81 0.02 -5.37
N GLN A 46 -3.02 0.49 -5.66
CA GLN A 46 -4.06 -0.32 -6.28
C GLN A 46 -4.70 0.40 -7.46
N PRO A 47 -4.70 -0.19 -8.67
CA PRO A 47 -5.45 0.34 -9.80
C PRO A 47 -6.96 0.10 -9.60
N VAL A 48 -7.77 1.08 -10.00
CA VAL A 48 -9.22 1.01 -9.98
C VAL A 48 -9.74 1.34 -11.38
N GLN A 49 -10.61 0.48 -11.92
CA GLN A 49 -11.35 0.77 -13.14
C GLN A 49 -12.50 1.71 -12.81
N LEU A 50 -12.54 2.87 -13.45
CA LEU A 50 -13.69 3.77 -13.37
C LEU A 50 -14.80 3.26 -14.29
N LEU A 51 -16.02 3.21 -13.75
CA LEU A 51 -17.19 2.64 -14.42
C LEU A 51 -18.37 3.60 -14.27
N GLU A 52 -18.98 3.96 -15.40
CA GLU A 52 -20.19 4.76 -15.44
C GLU A 52 -21.43 3.87 -15.62
N GLU A 53 -22.53 4.25 -14.95
CA GLU A 53 -23.80 3.54 -15.07
C GLU A 53 -24.47 3.93 -16.39
N THR A 54 -24.85 2.94 -17.21
CA THR A 54 -25.59 3.15 -18.46
C THR A 54 -27.05 3.53 -18.20
N ARG A 55 -27.60 3.16 -17.04
CA ARG A 55 -28.95 3.45 -16.59
C ARG A 55 -28.97 3.79 -15.10
N PRO A 56 -29.87 4.69 -14.66
CA PRO A 56 -30.00 4.99 -13.24
C PRO A 56 -30.33 3.73 -12.42
N PRO A 57 -29.61 3.48 -11.33
CA PRO A 57 -29.93 2.37 -10.44
C PRO A 57 -31.32 2.51 -9.83
N ILE A 58 -31.99 1.37 -9.63
CA ILE A 58 -33.25 1.30 -8.89
C ILE A 58 -32.90 1.25 -7.38
N PRO A 59 -33.37 2.21 -6.59
CA PRO A 59 -33.08 2.25 -5.16
C PRO A 59 -33.59 1.01 -4.43
N ALA A 60 -32.96 0.69 -3.29
CA ALA A 60 -33.44 -0.34 -2.38
C ALA A 60 -34.78 0.10 -1.74
N THR A 61 -35.67 -0.87 -1.53
CA THR A 61 -36.91 -0.73 -0.75
C THR A 61 -36.87 -1.69 0.42
N ALA A 62 -37.90 -1.68 1.28
CA ALA A 62 -38.02 -2.64 2.37
C ALA A 62 -38.10 -4.11 1.87
N GLU A 63 -38.61 -4.30 0.63
CA GLU A 63 -38.86 -5.64 0.06
C GLU A 63 -37.77 -6.10 -0.92
N HIS A 64 -37.00 -5.15 -1.46
CA HIS A 64 -36.05 -5.43 -2.54
C HIS A 64 -34.70 -4.71 -2.32
N ALA A 65 -33.61 -5.41 -2.57
CA ALA A 65 -32.28 -4.83 -2.61
C ALA A 65 -32.16 -3.82 -3.78
N LYS A 66 -31.20 -2.88 -3.67
CA LYS A 66 -30.81 -1.99 -4.78
C LYS A 66 -30.49 -2.81 -6.02
N ARG A 67 -31.02 -2.42 -7.18
CA ARG A 67 -30.73 -3.05 -8.47
C ARG A 67 -29.91 -2.11 -9.33
N VAL A 68 -28.84 -2.63 -9.90
CA VAL A 68 -27.97 -1.94 -10.85
C VAL A 68 -28.00 -2.69 -12.18
N ASP A 69 -27.84 -1.98 -13.28
CA ASP A 69 -27.72 -2.64 -14.59
C ASP A 69 -26.43 -3.47 -14.62
N CYS A 70 -26.44 -4.61 -15.31
CA CYS A 70 -25.23 -5.38 -15.57
C CYS A 70 -24.31 -4.69 -16.57
N GLU A 71 -24.85 -3.83 -17.46
CA GLU A 71 -24.10 -3.03 -18.39
C GLU A 71 -23.47 -1.82 -17.70
N TYR A 72 -22.31 -1.42 -18.19
CA TYR A 72 -21.58 -0.24 -17.73
C TYR A 72 -20.68 0.30 -18.84
N GLU A 73 -20.33 1.56 -18.76
CA GLU A 73 -19.32 2.17 -19.61
C GLU A 73 -17.99 2.33 -18.85
N ARG A 74 -16.87 2.10 -19.54
CA ARG A 74 -15.55 2.32 -18.97
C ARG A 74 -15.21 3.81 -19.05
N ALA A 75 -15.06 4.46 -17.90
CA ALA A 75 -14.73 5.87 -17.76
C ALA A 75 -13.24 6.15 -17.49
N GLY A 76 -12.38 5.16 -17.75
CA GLY A 76 -10.93 5.26 -17.52
C GLY A 76 -10.45 4.45 -16.34
N THR A 77 -9.24 4.76 -15.86
CA THR A 77 -8.62 4.11 -14.70
C THR A 77 -8.10 5.18 -13.75
N ALA A 78 -8.07 4.85 -12.48
CA ALA A 78 -7.38 5.61 -11.45
C ALA A 78 -6.46 4.70 -10.65
N THR A 79 -5.49 5.28 -9.95
CA THR A 79 -4.65 4.55 -9.00
C THR A 79 -4.83 5.13 -7.61
N ILE A 80 -5.10 4.26 -6.66
CA ILE A 80 -5.10 4.55 -5.23
C ILE A 80 -3.68 4.35 -4.72
N PHE A 81 -3.11 5.37 -4.07
CA PHE A 81 -1.90 5.28 -3.28
C PHE A 81 -2.31 5.22 -1.81
N MET A 82 -2.00 4.13 -1.14
CA MET A 82 -2.25 3.92 0.28
C MET A 82 -0.98 4.20 1.06
N PHE A 83 -1.09 5.04 2.06
CA PHE A 83 -0.04 5.26 3.07
C PHE A 83 -0.60 4.89 4.44
N ALA A 84 0.11 4.08 5.17
CA ALA A 84 -0.28 3.65 6.50
C ALA A 84 0.90 3.81 7.46
N GLU A 85 0.65 4.41 8.63
CA GLU A 85 1.58 4.44 9.76
C GLU A 85 1.07 3.44 10.81
N PRO A 86 1.57 2.18 10.81
CA PRO A 86 0.93 1.08 11.53
C PRO A 86 0.78 1.33 13.02
N LEU A 87 1.84 1.82 13.66
CA LEU A 87 1.87 2.01 15.13
C LEU A 87 1.10 3.25 15.57
N ALA A 88 1.03 4.30 14.73
CA ALA A 88 0.21 5.48 15.02
C ALA A 88 -1.28 5.26 14.72
N GLY A 89 -1.64 4.18 14.04
CA GLY A 89 -3.02 3.93 13.62
C GLY A 89 -3.55 4.94 12.61
N TRP A 90 -2.67 5.48 11.76
CA TRP A 90 -3.01 6.49 10.78
C TRP A 90 -2.92 5.96 9.34
N ARG A 91 -3.84 6.43 8.50
CA ARG A 91 -3.91 6.11 7.07
C ARG A 91 -4.17 7.37 6.27
N GLU A 92 -3.65 7.40 5.07
CA GLU A 92 -4.00 8.37 4.05
C GLU A 92 -4.07 7.72 2.68
N VAL A 93 -5.04 8.16 1.89
CA VAL A 93 -5.24 7.72 0.52
C VAL A 93 -5.12 8.92 -0.41
N ALA A 94 -4.26 8.79 -1.42
CA ALA A 94 -4.25 9.69 -2.55
C ALA A 94 -4.73 8.96 -3.81
N VAL A 95 -5.51 9.62 -4.65
CA VAL A 95 -6.02 9.04 -5.89
C VAL A 95 -5.53 9.86 -7.08
N ARG A 96 -4.83 9.19 -8.01
CA ARG A 96 -4.26 9.76 -9.21
C ARG A 96 -4.74 9.04 -10.47
N GLU A 97 -4.66 9.72 -11.61
CA GLU A 97 -4.96 9.10 -12.90
C GLU A 97 -3.91 8.08 -13.31
N ARG A 98 -2.68 8.26 -12.85
CA ARG A 98 -1.52 7.43 -13.21
C ARG A 98 -0.72 7.08 -11.96
N LYS A 99 0.21 6.10 -12.13
CA LYS A 99 1.20 5.70 -11.15
C LYS A 99 2.62 5.84 -11.71
N THR A 100 2.96 7.03 -12.18
CA THR A 100 4.32 7.32 -12.66
C THR A 100 5.25 7.60 -11.47
N LYS A 101 6.57 7.60 -11.73
CA LYS A 101 7.57 8.05 -10.75
C LYS A 101 7.29 9.44 -10.20
N VAL A 102 6.82 10.34 -11.09
CA VAL A 102 6.47 11.72 -10.71
C VAL A 102 5.25 11.75 -9.80
N ASP A 103 4.22 10.95 -10.10
CA ASP A 103 3.02 10.84 -9.25
C ASP A 103 3.39 10.35 -7.85
N TRP A 104 4.16 9.27 -7.78
CA TRP A 104 4.64 8.71 -6.52
C TRP A 104 5.49 9.72 -5.73
N ALA A 105 6.51 10.32 -6.37
CA ALA A 105 7.38 11.29 -5.71
C ALA A 105 6.62 12.52 -5.21
N THR A 106 5.58 12.94 -5.95
CA THR A 106 4.72 14.07 -5.55
C THR A 106 3.93 13.75 -4.28
N GLU A 107 3.33 12.55 -4.18
CA GLU A 107 2.61 12.16 -2.98
C GLU A 107 3.55 11.97 -1.78
N MET A 108 4.71 11.36 -2.00
CA MET A 108 5.73 11.25 -0.95
C MET A 108 6.20 12.61 -0.47
N ALA A 109 6.48 13.55 -1.39
CA ALA A 109 6.89 14.92 -1.01
C ALA A 109 5.81 15.62 -0.18
N ARG A 110 4.53 15.48 -0.56
CA ARG A 110 3.41 16.04 0.19
C ARG A 110 3.36 15.53 1.64
N LEU A 111 3.61 14.25 1.86
CA LEU A 111 3.67 13.67 3.20
C LEU A 111 4.90 14.15 3.98
N LEU A 112 6.08 14.14 3.36
CA LEU A 112 7.34 14.53 4.00
C LEU A 112 7.37 16.00 4.38
N GLU A 113 6.86 16.88 3.52
CA GLU A 113 6.80 18.34 3.74
C GLU A 113 5.58 18.75 4.58
N GLY A 114 4.59 17.87 4.71
CA GLY A 114 3.37 18.06 5.51
C GLY A 114 3.46 17.38 6.86
N ARG A 115 2.81 16.21 6.98
CA ARG A 115 2.70 15.45 8.23
C ARG A 115 4.05 15.15 8.89
N TYR A 116 5.08 14.89 8.09
CA TYR A 116 6.41 14.46 8.56
C TYR A 116 7.49 15.56 8.43
N ALA A 117 7.08 16.81 8.26
CA ALA A 117 8.03 17.94 8.11
C ALA A 117 9.02 18.10 9.28
N GLY A 118 8.60 17.72 10.49
CA GLY A 118 9.42 17.77 11.70
C GLY A 118 10.24 16.51 11.97
N CYS A 119 10.09 15.45 11.16
CA CYS A 119 10.80 14.20 11.39
C CYS A 119 12.21 14.23 10.79
N ALA A 120 13.18 13.76 11.56
CA ALA A 120 14.56 13.66 11.08
C ALA A 120 14.70 12.61 9.98
N LYS A 121 13.92 11.52 10.09
CA LYS A 121 13.85 10.39 9.17
C LYS A 121 12.44 9.86 9.11
N VAL A 122 12.11 9.25 7.98
CA VAL A 122 10.92 8.43 7.77
C VAL A 122 11.37 7.10 7.19
N ILE A 123 11.03 6.00 7.83
CA ILE A 123 11.27 4.67 7.29
C ILE A 123 10.11 4.32 6.39
N LEU A 124 10.38 4.07 5.11
CA LEU A 124 9.37 3.72 4.11
C LEU A 124 9.46 2.24 3.75
N VAL A 125 8.44 1.48 4.14
CA VAL A 125 8.25 0.10 3.71
C VAL A 125 7.40 0.10 2.44
N CYS A 126 7.94 -0.39 1.34
CA CYS A 126 7.24 -0.48 0.05
C CYS A 126 7.82 -1.63 -0.78
N ASP A 127 7.17 -1.98 -1.88
CA ASP A 127 7.73 -2.92 -2.83
C ASP A 127 8.91 -2.29 -3.62
N ASN A 128 9.69 -3.14 -4.27
CA ASN A 128 10.86 -2.71 -5.04
C ASN A 128 10.51 -2.43 -6.52
N LEU A 129 9.42 -1.69 -6.75
CA LEU A 129 9.09 -1.22 -8.09
C LEU A 129 10.07 -0.14 -8.56
N ASN A 130 10.28 -0.08 -9.86
CA ASN A 130 11.15 0.92 -10.49
C ASN A 130 10.62 2.37 -10.35
N THR A 131 9.39 2.54 -9.90
CA THR A 131 8.78 3.83 -9.55
C THR A 131 9.18 4.31 -8.17
N HIS A 132 9.46 3.39 -7.23
CA HIS A 132 9.75 3.68 -5.82
C HIS A 132 11.26 3.85 -5.58
N THR A 133 11.84 4.86 -6.21
CA THR A 133 13.28 5.07 -6.18
C THR A 133 13.66 6.50 -5.78
N LYS A 134 14.86 6.65 -5.22
CA LYS A 134 15.44 7.98 -4.95
C LYS A 134 15.50 8.85 -6.21
N GLY A 135 15.68 8.23 -7.39
CA GLY A 135 15.72 8.92 -8.68
C GLY A 135 14.40 9.58 -9.05
N ALA A 136 13.26 9.03 -8.62
CA ALA A 136 11.93 9.58 -8.89
C ALA A 136 11.79 11.03 -8.38
N PHE A 137 12.41 11.37 -7.26
CA PHE A 137 12.40 12.74 -6.74
C PHE A 137 13.15 13.73 -7.64
N TYR A 138 14.25 13.28 -8.27
CA TYR A 138 15.01 14.13 -9.21
C TYR A 138 14.32 14.25 -10.58
N GLU A 139 13.42 13.32 -10.91
CA GLU A 139 12.55 13.43 -12.09
C GLU A 139 11.36 14.39 -11.83
N ALA A 140 10.95 14.56 -10.56
CA ALA A 140 9.79 15.35 -10.18
C ALA A 140 10.11 16.76 -9.69
N PHE A 141 11.30 17.00 -9.11
CA PHE A 141 11.64 18.24 -8.40
C PHE A 141 13.03 18.75 -8.74
N GLU A 142 13.24 20.04 -8.50
CA GLU A 142 14.57 20.66 -8.54
C GLU A 142 15.57 19.93 -7.64
N PRO A 143 16.86 19.85 -8.05
CA PRO A 143 17.87 19.02 -7.37
C PRO A 143 18.02 19.27 -5.87
N GLY A 144 17.90 20.54 -5.43
CA GLY A 144 18.01 20.92 -4.02
C GLY A 144 16.86 20.34 -3.18
N ARG A 145 15.62 20.49 -3.66
CA ARG A 145 14.41 19.91 -3.02
C ARG A 145 14.45 18.39 -3.06
N ALA A 146 14.76 17.81 -4.22
CA ALA A 146 14.87 16.35 -4.37
C ALA A 146 15.87 15.76 -3.35
N ARG A 147 17.05 16.40 -3.20
CA ARG A 147 18.07 15.97 -2.25
C ARG A 147 17.60 16.03 -0.80
N SER A 148 16.88 17.09 -0.44
CA SER A 148 16.31 17.24 0.91
C SER A 148 15.34 16.08 1.22
N LEU A 149 14.39 15.82 0.33
CA LEU A 149 13.42 14.76 0.47
C LEU A 149 14.08 13.37 0.55
N VAL A 150 15.02 13.09 -0.35
CA VAL A 150 15.76 11.80 -0.35
C VAL A 150 16.56 11.58 0.95
N ARG A 151 17.08 12.63 1.56
CA ARG A 151 17.79 12.52 2.84
C ARG A 151 16.89 12.15 4.00
N GLN A 152 15.62 12.51 3.93
CA GLN A 152 14.62 12.23 4.96
C GLN A 152 14.08 10.81 4.89
N ILE A 153 14.22 10.09 3.75
CA ILE A 153 13.68 8.74 3.60
C ILE A 153 14.76 7.68 3.78
N GLU A 154 14.39 6.64 4.52
CA GLU A 154 15.10 5.37 4.63
C GLU A 154 14.21 4.26 4.06
N PHE A 155 14.62 3.67 2.94
CA PHE A 155 13.83 2.63 2.28
C PHE A 155 14.03 1.27 2.94
N ARG A 156 12.93 0.53 3.07
CA ARG A 156 12.85 -0.89 3.38
C ARG A 156 12.00 -1.54 2.31
N HIS A 157 12.65 -2.23 1.37
CA HIS A 157 11.93 -2.89 0.30
C HIS A 157 11.48 -4.28 0.74
N THR A 158 10.20 -4.60 0.49
CA THR A 158 9.74 -5.98 0.64
C THR A 158 10.39 -6.85 -0.43
N PRO A 159 10.72 -8.11 -0.11
CA PRO A 159 11.29 -9.01 -1.09
C PRO A 159 10.29 -9.35 -2.19
N LYS A 160 10.77 -9.78 -3.34
CA LYS A 160 9.92 -10.31 -4.39
C LYS A 160 9.10 -11.48 -3.84
N HIS A 161 7.78 -11.47 -4.07
CA HIS A 161 6.81 -12.40 -3.46
C HIS A 161 6.64 -12.26 -1.94
N GLY A 162 7.11 -11.16 -1.35
CA GLY A 162 6.98 -10.85 0.07
C GLY A 162 6.01 -9.72 0.36
N SER A 163 5.05 -9.46 -0.51
CA SER A 163 4.08 -8.38 -0.36
C SER A 163 3.26 -8.48 0.94
N TRP A 164 3.05 -9.73 1.45
CA TRP A 164 2.41 -9.98 2.73
C TRP A 164 3.10 -9.30 3.93
N LEU A 165 4.37 -8.90 3.79
CA LEU A 165 5.10 -8.09 4.76
C LEU A 165 4.69 -6.61 4.75
N ASN A 166 4.05 -6.14 3.68
CA ASN A 166 3.64 -4.75 3.56
C ASN A 166 2.27 -4.53 4.22
N VAL A 167 2.24 -3.82 5.34
CA VAL A 167 0.98 -3.50 6.04
C VAL A 167 0.01 -2.71 5.15
N ALA A 168 0.50 -1.92 4.19
CA ALA A 168 -0.35 -1.19 3.26
C ALA A 168 -1.24 -2.09 2.39
N GLU A 169 -0.82 -3.33 2.07
CA GLU A 169 -1.68 -4.31 1.39
C GLU A 169 -2.93 -4.68 2.20
N ASN A 170 -2.77 -4.86 3.52
CA ASN A 170 -3.89 -5.14 4.41
C ASN A 170 -4.87 -3.95 4.46
N GLU A 171 -4.35 -2.73 4.46
CA GLU A 171 -5.15 -1.52 4.46
C GLU A 171 -5.86 -1.29 3.11
N LEU A 172 -5.20 -1.58 1.98
CA LEU A 172 -5.84 -1.60 0.65
C LEU A 172 -6.96 -2.63 0.57
N SER A 173 -6.73 -3.82 1.14
CA SER A 173 -7.78 -4.86 1.22
C SER A 173 -8.96 -4.40 2.08
N SER A 174 -8.72 -3.67 3.17
CA SER A 174 -9.76 -3.10 4.03
C SER A 174 -10.53 -2.00 3.31
N LEU A 175 -9.84 -1.05 2.68
CA LEU A 175 -10.42 -0.02 1.84
C LEU A 175 -11.29 -0.62 0.72
N THR A 176 -10.75 -1.62 0.02
CA THR A 176 -11.48 -2.29 -1.06
C THR A 176 -12.78 -2.88 -0.56
N ARG A 177 -12.78 -3.63 0.53
CA ARG A 177 -13.98 -4.27 1.09
C ARG A 177 -15.00 -3.27 1.62
N GLN A 178 -14.54 -2.19 2.26
CA GLN A 178 -15.41 -1.25 2.97
C GLN A 178 -15.89 -0.10 2.11
N CYS A 179 -15.11 0.31 1.10
CA CYS A 179 -15.38 1.51 0.31
C CYS A 179 -15.53 1.24 -1.19
N VAL A 180 -14.72 0.36 -1.79
CA VAL A 180 -14.62 0.25 -3.25
C VAL A 180 -15.44 -0.92 -3.81
N SER A 181 -15.42 -2.06 -3.14
CA SER A 181 -16.03 -3.30 -3.66
C SER A 181 -17.54 -3.17 -3.87
N GLY A 182 -18.04 -3.65 -5.01
CA GLY A 182 -19.45 -3.60 -5.35
C GLY A 182 -19.99 -2.21 -5.72
N ARG A 183 -19.11 -1.22 -5.86
CA ARG A 183 -19.46 0.15 -6.26
C ARG A 183 -18.86 0.50 -7.61
N ARG A 184 -19.51 1.41 -8.32
CA ARG A 184 -19.03 2.00 -9.57
C ARG A 184 -18.75 3.47 -9.34
N PHE A 185 -17.60 3.92 -9.80
CA PHE A 185 -17.15 5.30 -9.72
C PHE A 185 -17.03 5.84 -11.14
N ALA A 186 -17.90 6.76 -11.53
CA ALA A 186 -17.91 7.32 -12.87
C ALA A 186 -16.69 8.21 -13.13
N ASP A 187 -16.15 8.82 -12.09
CA ASP A 187 -15.02 9.74 -12.18
C ASP A 187 -14.06 9.64 -10.97
N ILE A 188 -12.89 10.19 -11.17
CA ILE A 188 -11.83 10.21 -10.15
C ILE A 188 -12.18 11.11 -8.95
N GLY A 189 -12.97 12.16 -9.14
CA GLY A 189 -13.41 13.08 -8.08
C GLY A 189 -14.25 12.33 -7.05
N ARG A 190 -15.23 11.55 -7.53
CA ARG A 190 -16.07 10.73 -6.66
C ARG A 190 -15.26 9.67 -5.90
N LEU A 191 -14.29 9.02 -6.56
CA LEU A 191 -13.41 8.08 -5.89
C LEU A 191 -12.58 8.76 -4.79
N ARG A 192 -12.06 9.97 -5.03
CA ARG A 192 -11.33 10.77 -4.03
C ARG A 192 -12.18 11.10 -2.81
N GLU A 193 -13.39 11.57 -3.02
CA GLU A 193 -14.32 11.91 -1.94
C GLU A 193 -14.59 10.72 -1.03
N GLU A 194 -14.92 9.58 -1.61
CA GLU A 194 -15.28 8.37 -0.86
C GLU A 194 -14.08 7.78 -0.11
N THR A 195 -12.91 7.74 -0.74
CA THR A 195 -11.69 7.25 -0.08
C THR A 195 -11.20 8.20 1.02
N ALA A 196 -11.36 9.51 0.84
CA ALA A 196 -11.06 10.49 1.89
C ALA A 196 -12.02 10.34 3.08
N ALA A 197 -13.32 10.17 2.84
CA ALA A 197 -14.30 9.91 3.89
C ALA A 197 -13.98 8.63 4.67
N TRP A 198 -13.58 7.57 3.97
CA TRP A 198 -13.11 6.33 4.60
C TRP A 198 -11.88 6.56 5.50
N CYS A 199 -10.89 7.33 5.03
CA CYS A 199 -9.72 7.68 5.84
C CYS A 199 -10.09 8.43 7.12
N VAL A 200 -11.03 9.38 7.04
CA VAL A 200 -11.49 10.13 8.21
C VAL A 200 -12.11 9.18 9.24
N ASP A 201 -13.00 8.28 8.81
CA ASP A 201 -13.67 7.32 9.67
C ASP A 201 -12.70 6.35 10.35
N VAL A 202 -11.80 5.74 9.57
CA VAL A 202 -10.82 4.78 10.09
C VAL A 202 -9.81 5.45 11.02
N ASN A 203 -9.34 6.66 10.69
CA ASN A 203 -8.40 7.40 11.55
C ASN A 203 -9.04 7.87 12.86
N ALA A 204 -10.36 8.10 12.89
CA ALA A 204 -11.07 8.45 14.14
C ALA A 204 -10.98 7.35 15.20
N THR A 205 -10.85 6.09 14.79
CA THR A 205 -10.68 4.95 15.70
C THR A 205 -9.23 4.69 16.10
N GLN A 206 -8.25 5.30 15.43
CA GLN A 206 -6.79 5.13 15.61
C GLN A 206 -6.35 3.66 15.77
N ARG A 207 -6.95 2.78 14.99
CA ARG A 207 -6.64 1.35 15.03
C ARG A 207 -5.23 1.09 14.52
N GLY A 208 -4.28 0.91 15.42
CA GLY A 208 -2.92 0.47 15.11
C GLY A 208 -2.86 -0.97 14.58
N VAL A 209 -1.74 -1.31 13.99
CA VAL A 209 -1.39 -2.69 13.61
C VAL A 209 -0.27 -3.15 14.53
N ASP A 210 -0.57 -4.15 15.35
CA ASP A 210 0.42 -4.83 16.20
C ASP A 210 0.98 -6.02 15.43
N TRP A 211 2.16 -5.83 14.85
CA TRP A 211 2.82 -6.87 14.07
C TRP A 211 3.43 -7.94 14.97
N GLN A 212 2.92 -9.18 14.86
CA GLN A 212 3.27 -10.25 15.79
C GLN A 212 4.46 -11.11 15.34
N MET A 213 4.72 -11.21 14.04
CA MET A 213 5.79 -12.06 13.52
C MET A 213 7.14 -11.39 13.69
N LYS A 214 8.01 -12.01 14.46
CA LYS A 214 9.40 -11.58 14.69
C LYS A 214 10.39 -12.34 13.82
N ILE A 215 11.64 -11.86 13.78
CA ILE A 215 12.72 -12.51 13.03
C ILE A 215 12.91 -13.97 13.48
N ASP A 216 12.88 -14.25 14.77
CA ASP A 216 13.03 -15.62 15.28
C ASP A 216 11.86 -16.54 14.91
N ASP A 217 10.64 -15.97 14.79
CA ASP A 217 9.49 -16.68 14.25
C ASP A 217 9.70 -17.03 12.76
N ALA A 218 10.21 -16.07 11.97
CA ALA A 218 10.52 -16.29 10.57
C ALA A 218 11.56 -17.39 10.39
N ARG A 219 12.66 -17.33 11.14
CA ARG A 219 13.72 -18.36 11.16
C ARG A 219 13.20 -19.74 11.50
N THR A 220 12.20 -19.81 12.35
CA THR A 220 11.58 -21.08 12.78
C THR A 220 10.55 -21.58 11.78
N LYS A 221 9.65 -20.72 11.33
CA LYS A 221 8.50 -21.09 10.49
C LYS A 221 8.85 -21.20 9.01
N LEU A 222 9.82 -20.41 8.54
CA LEU A 222 10.19 -20.30 7.13
C LEU A 222 11.60 -20.89 6.85
N LYS A 223 11.96 -21.96 7.52
CA LYS A 223 13.29 -22.60 7.40
C LYS A 223 13.70 -22.92 5.96
N SER A 224 12.73 -23.21 5.09
CA SER A 224 13.00 -23.60 3.69
C SER A 224 13.57 -22.47 2.84
N VAL A 225 13.32 -21.21 3.20
CA VAL A 225 13.83 -20.05 2.43
C VAL A 225 15.24 -19.64 2.87
N TYR A 226 15.71 -20.12 4.03
CA TYR A 226 17.03 -19.80 4.51
C TYR A 226 18.09 -20.69 3.84
N PRO A 227 19.15 -20.10 3.23
CA PRO A 227 20.23 -20.87 2.62
C PRO A 227 20.94 -21.75 3.65
N THR A 228 21.19 -23.01 3.28
CA THR A 228 21.98 -23.90 4.10
C THR A 228 23.47 -23.59 3.90
N ILE A 229 24.20 -23.35 5.00
CA ILE A 229 25.63 -23.15 4.94
C ILE A 229 26.29 -24.51 4.59
N LYS A 230 26.92 -24.56 3.42
CA LYS A 230 27.79 -25.69 3.04
C LYS A 230 29.18 -25.39 3.63
N LEU A 231 29.49 -26.02 4.74
CA LEU A 231 30.84 -26.02 5.33
C LEU A 231 31.77 -26.91 4.52
#